data_3496cfd7a2d0c1b791ded39c477f60b0
#
_entry.id   3496cfd7a2d0c1b791ded39c477f60b0
#
_cell.length_a   1.000
_cell.length_b   1.000
_cell.length_c   1.000
_cell.angle_alpha   90.00
_cell.angle_beta   90.00
_cell.angle_gamma   90.00
#
_symmetry.space_group_name_H-M   'P 1'
#
loop_
_entity.id
_entity.type
_entity.pdbx_description
1 polymer ?
#
loop_
_entity_poly.entity_id
_entity_poly.type
_entity_poly.pdbx_seq_one_letter_code
_entity_poly.pdbx_strand_id
1 'polypeptide(L)'
;MDEVAPGLLVGTMSDAEDESLLRRCGVDAVVSLTYDDPDTGAVARVDAPMTDGPRNEYEAFAAAAETVVERREAGQRVLVHCSAGASRSPAVAAAAMARLTDRGLDEAFEQVLARRSEVDPHDALVRRAATFVTEGSE
;
A
#
# COMPACT_ATOMS: atom_id res chain seq x y z
N MET A 1 -3.31 -4.82 -11.37
CA MET A 1 -2.49 -4.02 -10.43
C MET A 1 -1.61 -3.05 -11.17
N ASP A 2 -1.26 -1.97 -10.54
CA ASP A 2 -0.50 -0.89 -11.15
C ASP A 2 0.73 -0.55 -10.33
N GLU A 3 1.85 -0.36 -11.01
CA GLU A 3 3.08 0.11 -10.36
C GLU A 3 2.99 1.63 -10.22
N VAL A 4 2.84 2.09 -8.99
CA VAL A 4 2.62 3.52 -8.69
C VAL A 4 3.92 4.27 -8.42
N ALA A 5 4.97 3.56 -8.07
CA ALA A 5 6.33 4.07 -7.93
C ALA A 5 7.28 2.90 -8.21
N PRO A 6 8.56 3.15 -8.49
CA PRO A 6 9.50 2.05 -8.75
C PRO A 6 9.48 1.02 -7.62
N GLY A 7 9.09 -0.21 -7.95
CA GLY A 7 9.04 -1.32 -7.00
C GLY A 7 7.84 -1.34 -6.06
N LEU A 8 6.89 -0.42 -6.21
CA LEU A 8 5.70 -0.34 -5.35
C LEU A 8 4.45 -0.45 -6.21
N LEU A 9 3.67 -1.50 -5.98
CA LEU A 9 2.46 -1.78 -6.74
C LEU A 9 1.23 -1.72 -5.84
N VAL A 10 0.11 -1.32 -6.42
CA VAL A 10 -1.20 -1.27 -5.74
C VAL A 10 -2.16 -2.15 -6.51
N GLY A 11 -2.96 -2.93 -5.81
CA GLY A 11 -3.88 -3.85 -6.47
C GLY A 11 -5.06 -4.29 -5.61
N THR A 12 -5.79 -5.24 -6.17
CA THR A 12 -7.01 -5.79 -5.58
C THR A 12 -6.74 -7.13 -4.90
N MET A 13 -7.75 -7.64 -4.20
CA MET A 13 -7.73 -8.98 -3.64
C MET A 13 -7.49 -10.03 -4.73
N SER A 14 -8.13 -9.88 -5.89
CA SER A 14 -7.95 -10.79 -7.02
C SER A 14 -6.51 -10.79 -7.53
N ASP A 15 -5.88 -9.63 -7.58
CA ASP A 15 -4.47 -9.52 -7.97
C ASP A 15 -3.57 -10.28 -7.01
N ALA A 16 -3.81 -10.15 -5.71
CA ALA A 16 -3.01 -10.80 -4.68
C ALA A 16 -3.15 -12.33 -4.71
N GLU A 17 -4.28 -12.83 -5.20
CA GLU A 17 -4.53 -14.28 -5.29
C GLU A 17 -4.07 -14.88 -6.63
N ASP A 18 -3.50 -14.08 -7.51
CA ASP A 18 -3.02 -14.54 -8.82
C ASP A 18 -1.50 -14.72 -8.79
N GLU A 19 -1.05 -15.88 -8.36
CA GLU A 19 0.38 -16.18 -8.24
C GLU A 19 1.13 -16.00 -9.56
N SER A 20 0.51 -16.35 -10.68
CA SER A 20 1.12 -16.17 -12.00
C SER A 20 1.37 -14.69 -12.30
N LEU A 21 0.40 -13.84 -11.98
CA LEU A 21 0.54 -12.39 -12.15
C LEU A 21 1.63 -11.83 -11.23
N LEU A 22 1.65 -12.26 -9.98
CA LEU A 22 2.66 -11.82 -9.01
C LEU A 22 4.07 -12.15 -9.50
N ARG A 23 4.26 -13.35 -10.03
CA ARG A 23 5.55 -13.77 -10.56
C ARG A 23 5.94 -13.00 -11.82
N ARG A 24 5.01 -12.78 -12.72
CA ARG A 24 5.27 -12.01 -13.96
C ARG A 24 5.66 -10.57 -13.67
N CYS A 25 5.10 -10.00 -12.61
CA CYS A 25 5.41 -8.63 -12.20
C CYS A 25 6.61 -8.55 -11.25
N GLY A 26 7.22 -9.69 -10.91
CA GLY A 26 8.39 -9.72 -10.05
C GLY A 26 8.13 -9.34 -8.61
N VAL A 27 6.91 -9.56 -8.11
CA VAL A 27 6.53 -9.20 -6.74
C VAL A 27 7.26 -10.14 -5.77
N ASP A 28 8.00 -9.55 -4.84
CA ASP A 28 8.73 -10.28 -3.80
C ASP A 28 7.91 -10.46 -2.53
N ALA A 29 7.03 -9.51 -2.22
CA ALA A 29 6.21 -9.55 -1.02
C ALA A 29 4.87 -8.89 -1.27
N VAL A 30 3.82 -9.47 -0.68
CA VAL A 30 2.47 -8.92 -0.69
C VAL A 30 2.15 -8.42 0.71
N VAL A 31 1.78 -7.14 0.84
CA VAL A 31 1.28 -6.57 2.09
C VAL A 31 -0.24 -6.53 1.98
N SER A 32 -0.90 -7.36 2.79
CA SER A 32 -2.34 -7.53 2.74
C SER A 32 -3.02 -6.69 3.80
N LEU A 33 -3.90 -5.78 3.36
CA LEU A 33 -4.59 -4.84 4.25
C LEU A 33 -6.01 -5.28 4.59
N THR A 34 -6.42 -6.46 4.12
CA THR A 34 -7.77 -6.98 4.38
C THR A 34 -7.74 -7.96 5.55
N TYR A 35 -8.92 -8.23 6.10
CA TYR A 35 -9.10 -9.28 7.11
C TYR A 35 -9.27 -10.65 6.45
N ASP A 36 -9.33 -10.70 5.13
CA ASP A 36 -9.36 -11.93 4.37
C ASP A 36 -7.96 -12.54 4.28
N ASP A 37 -7.90 -13.76 3.83
CA ASP A 37 -6.68 -14.55 3.82
C ASP A 37 -6.34 -14.93 2.37
N PRO A 38 -5.77 -14.00 1.57
CA PRO A 38 -5.45 -14.31 0.18
C PRO A 38 -4.35 -15.36 0.07
N ASP A 39 -4.56 -16.29 -0.84
CA ASP A 39 -3.54 -17.28 -1.16
C ASP A 39 -2.58 -16.69 -2.20
N THR A 40 -1.40 -16.28 -1.74
CA THR A 40 -0.38 -15.70 -2.60
C THR A 40 0.60 -16.74 -3.15
N GLY A 41 0.33 -18.02 -2.91
CA GLY A 41 1.19 -19.11 -3.36
C GLY A 41 2.55 -19.06 -2.69
N ALA A 42 3.60 -19.12 -3.48
CA ALA A 42 4.97 -19.10 -2.97
C ALA A 42 5.50 -17.69 -2.67
N VAL A 43 4.74 -16.65 -3.03
CA VAL A 43 5.15 -15.26 -2.76
C VAL A 43 4.90 -14.93 -1.30
N ALA A 44 5.87 -14.31 -0.64
CA ALA A 44 5.77 -13.93 0.77
C ALA A 44 4.59 -12.98 0.99
N ARG A 45 3.86 -13.18 2.09
CA ARG A 45 2.73 -12.35 2.47
C ARG A 45 2.92 -11.82 3.89
N VAL A 46 2.68 -10.53 4.07
CA VAL A 46 2.63 -9.90 5.38
C VAL A 46 1.21 -9.39 5.60
N ASP A 47 0.56 -9.88 6.65
CA ASP A 47 -0.79 -9.43 6.99
C ASP A 47 -0.71 -8.18 7.87
N ALA A 48 -1.33 -7.10 7.38
CA ALA A 48 -1.42 -5.84 8.11
C ALA A 48 -2.86 -5.32 7.99
N PRO A 49 -3.84 -6.06 8.51
CA PRO A 49 -5.25 -5.76 8.29
C PRO A 49 -5.65 -4.43 8.90
N MET A 50 -6.53 -3.72 8.20
CA MET A 50 -7.09 -2.47 8.67
C MET A 50 -8.50 -2.27 8.13
N THR A 51 -9.30 -1.49 8.86
CA THR A 51 -10.63 -1.11 8.44
C THR A 51 -10.57 0.07 7.48
N ASP A 52 -11.41 0.06 6.46
CA ASP A 52 -11.59 1.24 5.61
C ASP A 52 -12.54 2.23 6.31
N GLY A 53 -12.32 3.52 6.09
CA GLY A 53 -13.18 4.56 6.62
C GLY A 53 -12.79 5.06 8.01
N PRO A 54 -13.72 5.74 8.70
CA PRO A 54 -13.41 6.46 9.96
C PRO A 54 -13.06 5.57 11.14
N ARG A 55 -13.36 4.29 11.05
CA ARG A 55 -13.00 3.31 12.11
C ARG A 55 -11.57 2.80 11.95
N ASN A 56 -10.85 3.23 10.91
CA ASN A 56 -9.45 2.87 10.73
C ASN A 56 -8.65 3.36 11.93
N GLU A 57 -7.88 2.47 12.53
CA GLU A 57 -7.00 2.82 13.64
C GLU A 57 -5.63 3.24 13.10
N TYR A 58 -5.12 4.34 13.61
CA TYR A 58 -3.85 4.87 13.15
C TYR A 58 -2.70 3.86 13.32
N GLU A 59 -2.68 3.13 14.43
CA GLU A 59 -1.61 2.15 14.68
C GLU A 59 -1.59 1.05 13.61
N ALA A 60 -2.76 0.59 13.17
CA ALA A 60 -2.84 -0.39 12.09
C ALA A 60 -2.36 0.20 10.77
N PHE A 61 -2.74 1.44 10.49
CA PHE A 61 -2.28 2.14 9.28
C PHE A 61 -0.76 2.31 9.31
N ALA A 62 -0.21 2.79 10.42
CA ALA A 62 1.22 3.03 10.55
C ALA A 62 2.02 1.74 10.41
N ALA A 63 1.55 0.65 11.01
CA ALA A 63 2.22 -0.65 10.91
C ALA A 63 2.30 -1.13 9.45
N ALA A 64 1.21 -0.96 8.71
CA ALA A 64 1.18 -1.33 7.29
C ALA A 64 2.14 -0.47 6.47
N ALA A 65 2.11 0.85 6.66
CA ALA A 65 2.97 1.76 5.93
C ALA A 65 4.44 1.53 6.25
N GLU A 66 4.77 1.29 7.51
CA GLU A 66 6.14 0.97 7.92
C GLU A 66 6.63 -0.34 7.31
N THR A 67 5.76 -1.34 7.24
CA THR A 67 6.10 -2.61 6.60
C THR A 67 6.46 -2.39 5.13
N VAL A 68 5.69 -1.57 4.42
CA VAL A 68 5.98 -1.25 3.02
C VAL A 68 7.33 -0.53 2.91
N VAL A 69 7.58 0.46 3.76
CA VAL A 69 8.85 1.20 3.76
C VAL A 69 10.03 0.24 3.98
N GLU A 70 9.94 -0.60 5.00
CA GLU A 70 11.01 -1.55 5.33
C GLU A 70 11.29 -2.53 4.20
N ARG A 71 10.23 -3.08 3.60
CA ARG A 71 10.39 -4.04 2.49
C ARG A 71 11.00 -3.37 1.26
N ARG A 72 10.57 -2.13 0.97
CA ARG A 72 11.15 -1.38 -0.15
C ARG A 72 12.61 -1.01 0.12
N GLU A 73 12.95 -0.63 1.33
CA GLU A 73 14.34 -0.34 1.69
C GLU A 73 15.23 -1.57 1.59
N ALA A 74 14.66 -2.75 1.79
CA ALA A 74 15.36 -4.03 1.60
C ALA A 74 15.49 -4.43 0.12
N GLY A 75 15.02 -3.60 -0.81
CA GLY A 75 15.12 -3.85 -2.24
C GLY A 75 14.04 -4.76 -2.80
N GLN A 76 13.00 -5.07 -2.04
CA GLN A 76 11.91 -5.94 -2.50
C GLN A 76 10.88 -5.18 -3.31
N ARG A 77 10.32 -5.82 -4.31
CA ARG A 77 9.17 -5.29 -5.04
C ARG A 77 7.92 -5.70 -4.25
N VAL A 78 7.13 -4.71 -3.87
CA VAL A 78 6.01 -4.89 -2.94
C VAL A 78 4.68 -4.60 -3.63
N LEU A 79 3.73 -5.52 -3.49
CA LEU A 79 2.33 -5.26 -3.80
C LEU A 79 1.60 -4.95 -2.49
N VAL A 80 0.96 -3.77 -2.43
CA VAL A 80 0.04 -3.43 -1.36
C VAL A 80 -1.37 -3.62 -1.92
N HIS A 81 -2.18 -4.43 -1.28
CA HIS A 81 -3.54 -4.65 -1.76
C HIS A 81 -4.58 -4.46 -0.67
N CYS A 82 -5.78 -4.11 -1.11
CA CYS A 82 -7.00 -4.17 -0.32
C CYS A 82 -8.07 -4.84 -1.19
N SER A 83 -9.35 -4.65 -0.91
CA SER A 83 -10.39 -5.34 -1.71
C SER A 83 -10.41 -4.85 -3.15
N ALA A 84 -10.63 -3.55 -3.37
CA ALA A 84 -10.75 -2.95 -4.69
C ALA A 84 -9.51 -2.18 -5.14
N GLY A 85 -8.54 -1.98 -4.26
CA GLY A 85 -7.35 -1.18 -4.57
C GLY A 85 -7.65 0.31 -4.75
N ALA A 86 -8.74 0.80 -4.15
CA ALA A 86 -9.20 2.16 -4.37
C ALA A 86 -9.00 3.09 -3.17
N SER A 87 -9.01 2.57 -1.96
CA SER A 87 -8.96 3.40 -0.74
C SER A 87 -7.77 3.05 0.15
N ARG A 88 -7.78 1.89 0.80
CA ARG A 88 -6.76 1.52 1.79
C ARG A 88 -5.36 1.40 1.19
N SER A 89 -5.22 0.62 0.13
CA SER A 89 -3.90 0.39 -0.46
C SER A 89 -3.31 1.63 -1.12
N PRO A 90 -4.07 2.48 -1.83
CA PRO A 90 -3.52 3.74 -2.33
C PRO A 90 -3.04 4.68 -1.22
N ALA A 91 -3.78 4.76 -0.12
CA ALA A 91 -3.40 5.63 1.00
C ALA A 91 -2.10 5.15 1.67
N VAL A 92 -1.98 3.84 1.89
CA VAL A 92 -0.76 3.25 2.45
C VAL A 92 0.42 3.45 1.50
N ALA A 93 0.20 3.23 0.21
CA ALA A 93 1.25 3.41 -0.80
C ALA A 93 1.73 4.86 -0.85
N ALA A 94 0.80 5.83 -0.85
CA ALA A 94 1.16 7.25 -0.87
C ALA A 94 1.95 7.65 0.38
N ALA A 95 1.54 7.18 1.55
CA ALA A 95 2.24 7.46 2.81
C ALA A 95 3.67 6.88 2.77
N ALA A 96 3.82 5.64 2.32
CA ALA A 96 5.13 5.01 2.20
C ALA A 96 6.02 5.73 1.19
N MET A 97 5.47 6.12 0.03
CA MET A 97 6.20 6.87 -0.99
C MET A 97 6.72 8.19 -0.46
N ALA A 98 5.87 8.92 0.28
CA ALA A 98 6.25 10.22 0.83
C ALA A 98 7.45 10.07 1.78
N ARG A 99 7.44 9.03 2.60
CA ARG A 99 8.54 8.77 3.52
C ARG A 99 9.81 8.29 2.80
N LEU A 100 9.66 7.43 1.79
CA LEU A 100 10.80 6.87 1.06
C LEU A 100 11.51 7.89 0.17
N THR A 101 10.80 8.90 -0.34
CA THR A 101 11.31 9.81 -1.36
C THR A 101 11.47 11.24 -0.89
N ASP A 102 11.12 11.56 0.35
CA ASP A 102 11.09 12.93 0.88
C ASP A 102 10.15 13.86 0.11
N ARG A 103 9.20 13.30 -0.62
CA ARG A 103 8.17 14.09 -1.31
C ARG A 103 7.05 14.43 -0.35
N GLY A 104 6.32 15.51 -0.66
CA GLY A 104 5.09 15.82 0.05
C GLY A 104 4.03 14.77 -0.20
N LEU A 105 3.14 14.60 0.76
CA LEU A 105 2.06 13.62 0.64
C LEU A 105 1.15 13.93 -0.55
N ASP A 106 0.89 15.21 -0.82
CA ASP A 106 0.06 15.62 -1.97
C ASP A 106 0.67 15.14 -3.29
N GLU A 107 1.97 15.28 -3.45
CA GLU A 107 2.68 14.81 -4.65
C GLU A 107 2.61 13.28 -4.76
N ALA A 108 2.72 12.59 -3.63
CA ALA A 108 2.62 11.14 -3.60
C ALA A 108 1.23 10.67 -4.05
N PHE A 109 0.17 11.29 -3.53
CA PHE A 109 -1.19 10.98 -3.97
C PHE A 109 -1.42 11.31 -5.45
N GLU A 110 -0.88 12.43 -5.94
CA GLU A 110 -0.97 12.77 -7.37
C GLU A 110 -0.33 11.69 -8.23
N GLN A 111 0.82 11.18 -7.81
CA GLN A 111 1.49 10.12 -8.56
C GLN A 111 0.70 8.82 -8.55
N VAL A 112 0.13 8.45 -7.41
CA VAL A 112 -0.71 7.25 -7.32
C VAL A 112 -1.92 7.39 -8.26
N LEU A 113 -2.59 8.56 -8.24
CA LEU A 113 -3.70 8.84 -9.15
C LEU A 113 -3.31 8.78 -10.61
N ALA A 114 -2.12 9.26 -10.95
CA ALA A 114 -1.62 9.26 -12.33
C ALA A 114 -1.36 7.84 -12.86
N ARG A 115 -1.06 6.91 -11.97
CA ARG A 115 -0.71 5.54 -12.33
C ARG A 115 -1.85 4.54 -12.15
N ARG A 116 -2.87 4.91 -11.38
CA ARG A 116 -4.03 4.07 -11.14
C ARG A 116 -5.29 4.92 -11.12
N SER A 117 -6.19 4.67 -12.08
CA SER A 117 -7.34 5.54 -12.34
C SER A 117 -8.46 5.46 -11.31
N GLU A 118 -8.57 4.35 -10.58
CA GLU A 118 -9.69 4.10 -9.68
C GLU A 118 -9.38 4.41 -8.21
N VAL A 119 -8.52 5.39 -7.96
CA VAL A 119 -8.12 5.76 -6.60
C VAL A 119 -9.12 6.76 -6.03
N ASP A 120 -9.70 6.39 -4.88
CA ASP A 120 -10.64 7.22 -4.14
C ASP A 120 -10.52 6.91 -2.65
N PRO A 121 -9.43 7.37 -2.00
CA PRO A 121 -9.19 7.06 -0.59
C PRO A 121 -10.21 7.77 0.30
N HIS A 122 -10.71 7.07 1.32
CA HIS A 122 -11.56 7.67 2.32
C HIS A 122 -10.80 8.79 3.04
N ASP A 123 -11.49 9.89 3.35
CA ASP A 123 -10.87 11.06 4.02
C ASP A 123 -10.14 10.68 5.31
N ALA A 124 -10.67 9.73 6.07
CA ALA A 124 -10.01 9.25 7.29
C ALA A 124 -8.63 8.66 6.99
N LEU A 125 -8.50 7.93 5.88
CA LEU A 125 -7.21 7.33 5.49
C LEU A 125 -6.23 8.38 5.01
N VAL A 126 -6.71 9.43 4.34
CA VAL A 126 -5.87 10.56 3.95
C VAL A 126 -5.30 11.23 5.20
N ARG A 127 -6.13 11.41 6.24
CA ARG A 127 -5.67 11.98 7.52
C ARG A 127 -4.66 11.07 8.23
N ARG A 128 -4.85 9.74 8.20
CA ARG A 128 -3.87 8.78 8.76
C ARG A 128 -2.54 8.88 8.01
N ALA A 129 -2.59 8.98 6.69
CA ALA A 129 -1.40 9.14 5.88
C ALA A 129 -0.65 10.43 6.24
N ALA A 130 -1.37 11.54 6.42
CA ALA A 130 -0.78 12.82 6.82
C ALA A 130 -0.09 12.71 8.19
N THR A 131 -0.72 12.07 9.15
CA THR A 131 -0.14 11.85 10.48
C THR A 131 1.13 11.00 10.37
N PHE A 132 1.10 9.94 9.60
CA PHE A 132 2.25 9.05 9.42
C PHE A 132 3.46 9.80 8.86
N VAL A 133 3.25 10.61 7.82
CA VAL A 133 4.32 11.37 7.18
C VAL A 133 4.87 12.42 8.13
N THR A 134 4.00 13.11 8.87
CA THR A 134 4.41 14.14 9.84
C THR A 134 5.25 13.53 10.96
N GLU A 135 4.83 12.40 11.52
CA GLU A 135 5.60 11.74 12.59
C GLU A 135 6.96 11.24 12.12
N GLY A 136 7.07 10.82 10.86
CA GLY A 136 8.32 10.34 10.30
C GLY A 136 9.31 11.46 9.95
N SER A 137 8.91 12.71 10.04
CA SER A 137 9.74 13.86 9.67
C SER A 137 10.61 14.38 10.80
N GLU A 138 10.52 13.82 11.98
CA GLU A 138 11.29 14.23 13.14
C GLU A 138 12.72 13.71 13.15
#